data_3228b2b171a975b4abd399b786eafadc
#
_entry.id   3228b2b171a975b4abd399b786eafadc
#
_cell.length_a   1.000
_cell.length_b   1.000
_cell.length_c   1.000
_cell.angle_alpha   90.00
_cell.angle_beta   90.00
_cell.angle_gamma   90.00
#
_symmetry.space_group_name_H-M   'P 1'
#
loop_
_entity.id
_entity.type
_entity.pdbx_description
1 polymer ?
#
loop_
_entity_poly.entity_id
_entity_poly.type
_entity_poly.pdbx_seq_one_letter_code
_entity_poly.pdbx_strand_id
1 'polypeptide(L)'
;MIDHMGIAVSDIGRSRKFYEAALGALGMTVNMEVGPDQTESGGTALGFGARDEKIFWIADQERPGEGTHVAFRVERREQVDAFHAAGMKAGGRDNGAPGLRPHYGPNYYAAFVLDPDGANIEAVCYAEE
;
A
#
# COMPACT_ATOMS: atom_id res chain seq x y z
N MET A 1 8.10 -15.48 -9.23
CA MET A 1 6.87 -15.12 -8.45
C MET A 1 7.28 -14.46 -7.16
N ILE A 2 6.77 -13.27 -6.88
CA ILE A 2 7.08 -12.57 -5.64
C ILE A 2 6.16 -13.11 -4.54
N ASP A 3 6.73 -13.56 -3.43
CA ASP A 3 5.97 -14.05 -2.28
C ASP A 3 5.49 -12.88 -1.42
N HIS A 4 6.41 -12.01 -1.06
CA HIS A 4 6.12 -10.82 -0.29
C HIS A 4 7.18 -9.76 -0.54
N MET A 5 6.87 -8.53 -0.14
CA MET A 5 7.83 -7.44 -0.19
C MET A 5 7.64 -6.55 1.02
N GLY A 6 8.63 -5.76 1.35
CA GLY A 6 8.56 -4.84 2.47
C GLY A 6 9.15 -3.50 2.14
N ILE A 7 8.65 -2.47 2.80
CA ILE A 7 9.19 -1.12 2.69
C ILE A 7 9.47 -0.55 4.08
N ALA A 8 10.45 0.34 4.14
CA ALA A 8 10.78 1.05 5.36
C ALA A 8 9.83 2.23 5.55
N VAL A 9 9.45 2.48 6.80
CA VAL A 9 8.63 3.64 7.17
C VAL A 9 9.31 4.34 8.36
N SER A 10 9.08 5.63 8.51
CA SER A 10 9.72 6.40 9.57
C SER A 10 8.95 6.34 10.90
N ASP A 11 7.63 6.13 10.82
CA ASP A 11 6.75 6.10 12.00
C ASP A 11 5.72 5.01 11.81
N ILE A 12 5.90 3.89 12.52
CA ILE A 12 5.07 2.71 12.32
C ILE A 12 3.59 2.97 12.67
N GLY A 13 3.32 3.78 13.69
CA GLY A 13 1.94 4.09 14.08
C GLY A 13 1.22 4.90 13.02
N ARG A 14 1.87 5.91 12.48
CA ARG A 14 1.34 6.76 11.42
C ARG A 14 1.13 5.96 10.14
N SER A 15 2.11 5.16 9.77
CA SER A 15 2.04 4.34 8.56
C SER A 15 1.03 3.21 8.71
N ARG A 16 0.89 2.63 9.91
CA ARG A 16 -0.14 1.64 10.18
C ARG A 16 -1.53 2.20 9.88
N LYS A 17 -1.81 3.40 10.38
CA LYS A 17 -3.10 4.05 10.17
C LYS A 17 -3.39 4.24 8.69
N PHE A 18 -2.40 4.71 7.94
CA PHE A 18 -2.54 4.89 6.49
C PHE A 18 -2.79 3.57 5.78
N TYR A 19 -1.95 2.56 6.02
CA TYR A 19 -2.05 1.28 5.30
C TYR A 19 -3.26 0.46 5.72
N GLU A 20 -3.69 0.52 6.97
CA GLU A 20 -4.93 -0.14 7.39
C GLU A 20 -6.12 0.42 6.62
N ALA A 21 -6.14 1.73 6.38
CA ALA A 21 -7.21 2.35 5.61
C ALA A 21 -7.11 2.05 4.11
N ALA A 22 -5.95 2.33 3.52
CA ALA A 22 -5.75 2.19 2.07
C ALA A 22 -5.85 0.74 1.62
N LEU A 23 -5.14 -0.16 2.30
CA LEU A 23 -5.16 -1.58 1.96
C LEU A 23 -6.42 -2.26 2.46
N GLY A 24 -7.06 -1.73 3.50
CA GLY A 24 -8.37 -2.19 3.94
C GLY A 24 -9.41 -2.04 2.85
N ALA A 25 -9.32 -0.98 2.06
CA ALA A 25 -10.20 -0.78 0.89
C ALA A 25 -10.00 -1.85 -0.17
N LEU A 26 -8.87 -2.55 -0.15
CA LEU A 26 -8.54 -3.64 -1.07
C LEU A 26 -8.79 -5.02 -0.45
N GLY A 27 -9.33 -5.07 0.76
CA GLY A 27 -9.62 -6.33 1.45
C GLY A 27 -8.43 -6.91 2.22
N MET A 28 -7.42 -6.10 2.49
CA MET A 28 -6.24 -6.54 3.24
C MET A 28 -6.25 -5.98 4.66
N THR A 29 -5.76 -6.78 5.59
CA THR A 29 -5.66 -6.37 7.00
C THR A 29 -4.27 -6.69 7.54
N VAL A 30 -3.92 -6.07 8.67
CA VAL A 30 -2.74 -6.49 9.44
C VAL A 30 -3.05 -7.86 10.02
N ASN A 31 -2.27 -8.85 9.65
CA ASN A 31 -2.46 -10.20 10.17
C ASN A 31 -1.20 -10.77 10.82
N MET A 32 -0.16 -9.96 10.95
CA MET A 32 1.01 -10.30 11.74
C MET A 32 1.72 -9.04 12.21
N GLU A 33 2.11 -9.04 13.47
CA GLU A 33 2.92 -7.97 14.04
C GLU A 33 4.16 -8.60 14.68
N VAL A 34 5.34 -8.08 14.33
CA VAL A 34 6.62 -8.57 14.82
C VAL A 34 7.30 -7.43 15.57
N GLY A 35 7.52 -7.60 16.86
CA GLY A 35 8.10 -6.58 17.71
C GLY A 35 9.63 -6.49 17.60
N PRO A 36 10.22 -5.51 18.29
CA PRO A 36 11.68 -5.26 18.20
C PRO A 36 12.57 -6.44 18.56
N ASP A 37 12.10 -7.33 19.43
CA ASP A 37 12.88 -8.49 19.87
C ASP A 37 13.03 -9.56 18.78
N GLN A 38 12.20 -9.49 17.75
CA GLN A 38 12.09 -10.53 16.72
C GLN A 38 12.47 -10.05 15.33
N THR A 39 12.85 -8.77 15.19
CA THR A 39 13.27 -8.22 13.90
C THR A 39 14.78 -8.01 13.89
N GLU A 40 15.39 -8.14 12.73
CA GLU A 40 16.82 -7.91 12.58
C GLU A 40 17.18 -6.44 12.77
N SER A 41 16.29 -5.54 12.37
CA SER A 41 16.51 -4.09 12.48
C SER A 41 16.32 -3.54 13.88
N GLY A 42 15.66 -4.30 14.78
CA GLY A 42 15.28 -3.83 16.11
C GLY A 42 14.01 -2.99 16.12
N GLY A 43 13.30 -2.93 15.01
CA GLY A 43 12.06 -2.18 14.88
C GLY A 43 10.83 -3.08 14.94
N THR A 44 9.68 -2.47 14.66
CA THR A 44 8.40 -3.18 14.55
C THR A 44 8.05 -3.37 13.09
N ALA A 45 7.60 -4.57 12.73
CA ALA A 45 7.15 -4.89 11.38
C ALA A 45 5.69 -5.35 11.41
N LEU A 46 4.92 -4.89 10.43
CA LEU A 46 3.51 -5.26 10.27
C LEU A 46 3.32 -5.91 8.91
N GLY A 47 2.71 -7.10 8.89
CA GLY A 47 2.40 -7.82 7.66
C GLY A 47 0.94 -7.68 7.28
N PHE A 48 0.69 -7.31 6.05
CA PHE A 48 -0.65 -7.10 5.48
C PHE A 48 -0.94 -8.12 4.41
N GLY A 49 -2.18 -8.57 4.36
CA GLY A 49 -2.66 -9.45 3.32
C GLY A 49 -4.13 -9.76 3.49
N ALA A 50 -4.70 -10.44 2.49
CA ALA A 50 -6.04 -10.99 2.59
C ALA A 50 -5.98 -12.30 3.38
N ARG A 51 -6.96 -12.54 4.22
CA ARG A 51 -7.03 -13.73 5.06
C ARG A 51 -5.79 -13.86 5.93
N ASP A 52 -5.02 -14.93 5.80
CA ASP A 52 -3.79 -15.17 6.56
C ASP A 52 -2.52 -14.95 5.73
N GLU A 53 -2.67 -14.41 4.54
CA GLU A 53 -1.52 -14.06 3.68
C GLU A 53 -0.79 -12.83 4.23
N LYS A 54 0.51 -12.77 3.99
CA LYS A 54 1.36 -11.66 4.43
C LYS A 54 2.25 -11.26 3.26
N ILE A 55 1.65 -10.50 2.34
CA ILE A 55 2.31 -10.17 1.07
C ILE A 55 3.04 -8.84 1.09
N PHE A 56 2.64 -7.95 2.01
CA PHE A 56 3.21 -6.60 2.07
C PHE A 56 3.55 -6.26 3.51
N TRP A 57 4.79 -5.84 3.75
CA TRP A 57 5.28 -5.51 5.08
C TRP A 57 5.70 -4.06 5.17
N ILE A 58 5.46 -3.43 6.30
CA ILE A 58 6.06 -2.16 6.66
C ILE A 58 6.87 -2.36 7.95
N ALA A 59 8.00 -1.68 8.04
CA ALA A 59 8.88 -1.80 9.22
C ALA A 59 9.57 -0.47 9.47
N ASP A 60 9.71 -0.10 10.73
CA ASP A 60 10.47 1.09 11.12
C ASP A 60 11.92 0.72 11.46
N GLN A 61 12.70 1.68 11.88
CA GLN A 61 14.13 1.60 12.21
C GLN A 61 15.08 1.64 11.02
N GLU A 62 14.55 1.58 9.81
CA GLU A 62 15.36 1.81 8.62
C GLU A 62 14.84 3.04 7.89
N ARG A 63 15.72 3.69 7.14
CA ARG A 63 15.36 4.93 6.44
C ARG A 63 14.54 4.62 5.21
N PRO A 64 13.37 5.29 5.01
CA PRO A 64 12.62 5.15 3.76
C PRO A 64 13.46 5.53 2.56
N GLY A 65 13.33 4.75 1.48
CA GLY A 65 14.09 4.96 0.25
C GLY A 65 13.36 5.87 -0.74
N GLU A 66 14.13 6.63 -1.51
CA GLU A 66 13.58 7.42 -2.60
C GLU A 66 13.16 6.51 -3.76
N GLY A 67 12.13 6.91 -4.48
CA GLY A 67 11.67 6.18 -5.66
C GLY A 67 10.91 4.90 -5.35
N THR A 68 10.57 4.66 -4.09
CA THR A 68 9.79 3.49 -3.73
C THR A 68 8.41 3.55 -4.39
N HIS A 69 8.07 2.49 -5.13
CA HIS A 69 6.79 2.39 -5.83
C HIS A 69 6.25 0.97 -5.72
N VAL A 70 5.00 0.85 -5.30
CA VAL A 70 4.31 -0.44 -5.17
C VAL A 70 2.93 -0.31 -5.77
N ALA A 71 2.57 -1.22 -6.67
CA ALA A 71 1.25 -1.26 -7.28
C ALA A 71 0.52 -2.53 -6.85
N PHE A 72 -0.70 -2.35 -6.36
CA PHE A 72 -1.58 -3.43 -5.98
C PHE A 72 -2.62 -3.64 -7.07
N ARG A 73 -2.67 -4.83 -7.63
CA ARG A 73 -3.65 -5.17 -8.65
C ARG A 73 -4.97 -5.57 -7.99
N VAL A 74 -6.05 -4.98 -8.47
CA VAL A 74 -7.39 -5.28 -7.98
C VAL A 74 -8.30 -5.67 -9.15
N GLU A 75 -9.45 -6.24 -8.84
CA GLU A 75 -10.34 -6.80 -9.85
C GLU A 75 -11.38 -5.82 -10.37
N ARG A 76 -11.71 -4.78 -9.60
CA ARG A 76 -12.77 -3.84 -9.96
C ARG A 76 -12.32 -2.40 -9.78
N ARG A 77 -12.78 -1.52 -10.67
CA ARG A 77 -12.45 -0.10 -10.62
C ARG A 77 -12.92 0.56 -9.33
N GLU A 78 -14.04 0.11 -8.76
CA GLU A 78 -14.52 0.66 -7.50
C GLU A 78 -13.54 0.46 -6.35
N GLN A 79 -12.72 -0.59 -6.40
CA GLN A 79 -11.66 -0.81 -5.40
C GLN A 79 -10.54 0.22 -5.54
N VAL A 80 -10.23 0.63 -6.76
CA VAL A 80 -9.26 1.69 -7.02
C VAL A 80 -9.76 3.02 -6.44
N ASP A 81 -11.06 3.33 -6.68
CA ASP A 81 -11.68 4.53 -6.15
C ASP A 81 -11.67 4.54 -4.62
N ALA A 82 -12.03 3.40 -4.01
CA ALA A 82 -12.07 3.26 -2.56
C ALA A 82 -10.68 3.38 -1.94
N PHE A 83 -9.67 2.80 -2.59
CA PHE A 83 -8.28 2.89 -2.16
C PHE A 83 -7.83 4.35 -2.08
N HIS A 84 -8.08 5.12 -3.13
CA HIS A 84 -7.68 6.53 -3.18
C HIS A 84 -8.37 7.34 -2.09
N ALA A 85 -9.70 7.20 -1.98
CA ALA A 85 -10.47 7.94 -0.98
C ALA A 85 -10.00 7.61 0.45
N ALA A 86 -9.81 6.32 0.75
CA ALA A 86 -9.40 5.88 2.08
C ALA A 86 -7.96 6.33 2.40
N GLY A 87 -7.06 6.22 1.42
CA GLY A 87 -5.68 6.63 1.60
C GLY A 87 -5.53 8.13 1.84
N MET A 88 -6.27 8.94 1.09
CA MET A 88 -6.27 10.39 1.27
C MET A 88 -6.78 10.76 2.67
N LYS A 89 -7.86 10.12 3.10
CA LYS A 89 -8.45 10.39 4.41
C LYS A 89 -7.54 9.99 5.57
N ALA A 90 -6.69 9.01 5.36
CA ALA A 90 -5.82 8.43 6.40
C ALA A 90 -4.41 9.01 6.41
N GLY A 91 -4.19 10.17 5.79
CA GLY A 91 -2.92 10.87 5.86
C GLY A 91 -2.05 10.77 4.62
N GLY A 92 -2.54 10.15 3.56
CA GLY A 92 -1.84 10.13 2.28
C GLY A 92 -1.98 11.44 1.53
N ARG A 93 -1.19 11.58 0.47
CA ARG A 93 -1.28 12.74 -0.43
C ARG A 93 -1.57 12.26 -1.84
N ASP A 94 -2.40 13.04 -2.56
CA ASP A 94 -2.77 12.70 -3.92
C ASP A 94 -1.54 12.72 -4.83
N ASN A 95 -1.39 11.66 -5.62
CA ASN A 95 -0.36 11.56 -6.65
C ASN A 95 -0.96 11.07 -7.97
N GLY A 96 -2.28 11.09 -8.09
CA GLY A 96 -3.01 10.69 -9.29
C GLY A 96 -4.39 10.18 -8.93
N ALA A 97 -5.44 10.96 -9.24
CA ALA A 97 -6.82 10.58 -8.96
C ALA A 97 -7.24 9.36 -9.78
N PRO A 98 -8.24 8.60 -9.30
CA PRO A 98 -8.72 7.42 -10.05
C PRO A 98 -9.13 7.78 -11.48
N GLY A 99 -8.68 6.99 -12.44
CA GLY A 99 -9.02 7.20 -13.83
C GLY A 99 -8.20 6.34 -14.77
N LEU A 100 -8.59 6.35 -16.02
CA LEU A 100 -7.87 5.63 -17.06
C LEU A 100 -6.52 6.29 -17.37
N ARG A 101 -5.54 5.44 -17.63
CA ARG A 101 -4.20 5.83 -18.07
C ARG A 101 -3.93 5.17 -19.44
N PRO A 102 -4.50 5.72 -20.53
CA PRO A 102 -4.42 5.07 -21.85
C PRO A 102 -3.00 4.81 -22.32
N HIS A 103 -2.04 5.64 -21.90
CA HIS A 103 -0.64 5.48 -22.29
C HIS A 103 0.02 4.27 -21.63
N TYR A 104 -0.60 3.68 -20.62
CA TYR A 104 -0.12 2.44 -19.99
C TYR A 104 -0.91 1.21 -20.48
N GLY A 105 -2.06 1.43 -21.08
CA GLY A 105 -2.90 0.35 -21.62
C GLY A 105 -4.35 0.79 -21.77
N PRO A 106 -5.14 0.11 -22.63
CA PRO A 106 -6.51 0.52 -22.94
C PRO A 106 -7.46 0.45 -21.74
N ASN A 107 -7.18 -0.45 -20.80
CA ASN A 107 -8.04 -0.63 -19.62
C ASN A 107 -7.30 -0.37 -18.32
N TYR A 108 -6.19 0.35 -18.38
CA TYR A 108 -5.38 0.64 -17.21
C TYR A 108 -6.07 1.72 -16.38
N TYR A 109 -6.84 1.29 -15.38
CA TYR A 109 -7.55 2.19 -14.47
C TYR A 109 -6.83 2.18 -13.12
N ALA A 110 -6.31 3.33 -12.73
CA ALA A 110 -5.43 3.38 -11.56
C ALA A 110 -5.59 4.66 -10.76
N ALA A 111 -5.12 4.62 -9.52
CA ALA A 111 -4.99 5.77 -8.65
C ALA A 111 -3.68 5.65 -7.88
N PHE A 112 -3.11 6.79 -7.54
CA PHE A 112 -1.80 6.88 -6.90
C PHE A 112 -1.90 7.77 -5.66
N VAL A 113 -1.38 7.28 -4.54
CA VAL A 113 -1.34 8.02 -3.28
C VAL A 113 0.08 7.93 -2.72
N LEU A 114 0.62 9.05 -2.28
CA LEU A 114 1.89 9.02 -1.54
C LEU A 114 1.59 8.64 -0.10
N ASP A 115 2.33 7.69 0.44
CA ASP A 115 2.21 7.32 1.84
C ASP A 115 2.81 8.42 2.73
N PRO A 116 2.71 8.33 4.06
CA PRO A 116 3.25 9.37 4.94
C PRO A 116 4.74 9.66 4.76
N ASP A 117 5.51 8.74 4.21
CA ASP A 117 6.94 8.90 3.94
C ASP A 117 7.24 9.27 2.49
N GLY A 118 6.22 9.40 1.65
CA GLY A 118 6.38 9.78 0.25
C GLY A 118 6.55 8.61 -0.71
N ALA A 119 6.34 7.38 -0.27
CA ALA A 119 6.34 6.22 -1.17
C ALA A 119 5.11 6.29 -2.09
N ASN A 120 5.30 5.98 -3.35
CA ASN A 120 4.25 6.02 -4.37
C ASN A 120 3.49 4.69 -4.38
N ILE A 121 2.29 4.71 -3.83
CA ILE A 121 1.44 3.51 -3.71
C ILE A 121 0.30 3.63 -4.73
N GLU A 122 0.12 2.58 -5.49
CA GLU A 122 -0.83 2.53 -6.59
C GLU A 122 -1.82 1.38 -6.39
N ALA A 123 -3.07 1.59 -6.77
CA ALA A 123 -4.00 0.49 -7.02
C ALA A 123 -4.35 0.53 -8.50
N VAL A 124 -4.33 -0.62 -9.16
CA VAL A 124 -4.57 -0.72 -10.60
C VAL A 124 -5.54 -1.85 -10.93
N CYS A 125 -6.46 -1.58 -11.84
CA CYS A 125 -7.43 -2.53 -12.35
C CYS A 125 -7.36 -2.56 -13.87
N TYR A 126 -7.32 -3.77 -14.42
CA TYR A 126 -7.28 -3.97 -15.88
C TYR A 126 -8.62 -4.41 -16.46
N ALA A 127 -9.67 -4.47 -15.63
CA ALA A 127 -10.99 -4.93 -16.10
C ALA A 127 -11.61 -3.95 -17.10
N GLU A 128 -12.33 -4.51 -18.06
CA GLU A 128 -13.12 -3.71 -18.99
C GLU A 128 -14.44 -3.36 -18.31
N GLU A 129 -14.63 -2.14 -17.89
CA GLU A 129 -15.86 -1.68 -17.24
C GLU A 129 -16.40 -0.43 -17.90
#